data_a3513f3330389ce49f3d20e2e6f51680
#
_entry.id   a3513f3330389ce49f3d20e2e6f51680
#
_cell.length_a   1.000
_cell.length_b   1.000
_cell.length_c   1.000
_cell.angle_alpha   90.00
_cell.angle_beta   90.00
_cell.angle_gamma   90.00
#
_symmetry.space_group_name_H-M   'P 1'
#
loop_
_entity.id
_entity.type
_entity.pdbx_description
1 polymer ?
#
loop_
_entity_poly.entity_id
_entity_poly.type
_entity_poly.pdbx_seq_one_letter_code
_entity_poly.pdbx_strand_id
1 'polypeptide(L)'
;MSQNEYQPPEVWTWEPQSGGAFASINRPVAGPTHEKTLPVGKHPLQLYSLGTPNGQKVTILLEELLALGISGAEYDAHLIRIGEGDQFSSGFVEVNPNSKIPALLDRSVTPAVRVFESGAILLYLADKFGHFLPEDFAGRAEALNWLFWLQGSAPYLGGGFGHFYHYAPQKIEYAINRFTMEAKRQLDVLDRQLAQHRFIAGDEYSIADMAIWPWYGNIVIGGLYEASKFLQADEYKNVKRWAEEVAQRPAVQSGRIVNRTWGPLNEQLHERHDASDFEHNTEDKRGA
;
A
#
# COMPACT_ATOMS: atom_id res chain seq x y z
N MET A 1 7.03 31.82 -25.70
CA MET A 1 5.95 32.26 -24.79
C MET A 1 6.48 32.14 -23.38
N SER A 2 6.67 33.29 -22.68
CA SER A 2 7.07 33.27 -21.27
C SER A 2 5.92 32.61 -20.48
N GLN A 3 6.16 31.45 -19.93
CA GLN A 3 5.27 30.93 -18.89
C GLN A 3 5.26 31.98 -17.78
N ASN A 4 4.10 32.55 -17.48
CA ASN A 4 3.95 33.36 -16.29
C ASN A 4 4.39 32.50 -15.11
N GLU A 5 5.51 32.89 -14.48
CA GLU A 5 6.04 32.18 -13.31
C GLU A 5 4.98 32.26 -12.21
N TYR A 6 4.52 31.10 -11.72
CA TYR A 6 3.53 31.03 -10.64
C TYR A 6 4.06 31.75 -9.40
N GLN A 7 3.33 32.76 -8.95
CA GLN A 7 3.62 33.45 -7.69
C GLN A 7 2.66 32.88 -6.61
N PRO A 8 3.18 32.22 -5.57
CA PRO A 8 2.32 31.74 -4.50
C PRO A 8 1.64 32.91 -3.79
N PRO A 9 0.36 32.79 -3.44
CA PRO A 9 -0.35 33.83 -2.69
C PRO A 9 0.23 33.92 -1.26
N GLU A 10 0.03 35.05 -0.61
CA GLU A 10 0.41 35.25 0.81
C GLU A 10 -0.30 34.24 1.74
N VAL A 11 -1.58 33.98 1.45
CA VAL A 11 -2.40 32.98 2.16
C VAL A 11 -3.03 32.07 1.12
N TRP A 12 -2.75 30.76 1.22
CA TRP A 12 -3.35 29.76 0.35
C TRP A 12 -4.81 29.52 0.73
N THR A 13 -5.70 29.54 -0.26
CA THR A 13 -7.11 29.18 -0.13
C THR A 13 -7.41 27.91 -0.92
N TRP A 14 -8.22 27.03 -0.33
CA TRP A 14 -8.64 25.81 -0.99
C TRP A 14 -9.74 26.09 -2.01
N GLU A 15 -9.60 25.48 -3.17
CA GLU A 15 -10.63 25.40 -4.19
C GLU A 15 -10.93 23.94 -4.54
N PRO A 16 -12.20 23.57 -4.85
CA PRO A 16 -12.57 22.17 -5.12
C PRO A 16 -11.78 21.50 -6.24
N GLN A 17 -11.29 22.25 -7.21
CA GLN A 17 -10.47 21.77 -8.34
C GLN A 17 -8.96 21.72 -8.04
N SER A 18 -8.52 22.22 -6.89
CA SER A 18 -7.11 22.17 -6.47
C SER A 18 -6.65 20.72 -6.35
N GLY A 19 -5.63 20.34 -7.09
CA GLY A 19 -5.16 18.94 -7.19
C GLY A 19 -5.60 18.23 -8.47
N GLY A 20 -6.35 18.89 -9.36
CA GLY A 20 -6.74 18.34 -10.67
C GLY A 20 -7.54 17.06 -10.54
N ALA A 21 -7.14 16.00 -11.26
CA ALA A 21 -7.81 14.71 -11.23
C ALA A 21 -7.87 14.04 -9.83
N PHE A 22 -7.04 14.49 -8.90
CA PHE A 22 -6.96 13.98 -7.52
C PHE A 22 -7.58 14.92 -6.49
N ALA A 23 -8.28 15.98 -6.91
CA ALA A 23 -8.90 16.95 -6.00
C ALA A 23 -9.90 16.30 -5.02
N SER A 24 -10.60 15.23 -5.47
CA SER A 24 -11.59 14.50 -4.67
C SER A 24 -11.03 13.55 -3.62
N ILE A 25 -9.74 13.17 -3.72
CA ILE A 25 -9.14 12.18 -2.81
C ILE A 25 -8.45 12.80 -1.60
N ASN A 26 -8.38 14.13 -1.54
CA ASN A 26 -7.75 14.85 -0.43
C ASN A 26 -8.48 16.14 -0.10
N ARG A 27 -8.35 16.60 1.13
CA ARG A 27 -9.01 17.80 1.65
C ARG A 27 -8.10 18.51 2.65
N PRO A 28 -8.23 19.86 2.77
CA PRO A 28 -7.45 20.62 3.75
C PRO A 28 -7.98 20.50 5.19
N VAL A 29 -9.12 19.83 5.40
CA VAL A 29 -9.75 19.63 6.71
C VAL A 29 -10.03 18.16 6.94
N ALA A 30 -9.84 17.70 8.19
CA ALA A 30 -10.17 16.35 8.60
C ALA A 30 -11.67 16.21 8.94
N GLY A 31 -12.09 14.98 9.24
CA GLY A 31 -13.46 14.63 9.65
C GLY A 31 -14.35 14.18 8.48
N PRO A 32 -15.55 13.68 8.78
CA PRO A 32 -16.44 13.11 7.78
C PRO A 32 -17.10 14.20 6.93
N THR A 33 -17.46 13.83 5.69
CA THR A 33 -18.27 14.66 4.78
C THR A 33 -19.72 14.21 4.69
N HIS A 34 -19.98 12.94 5.01
CA HIS A 34 -21.30 12.33 4.89
C HIS A 34 -21.44 11.14 5.84
N GLU A 35 -22.68 10.83 6.17
CA GLU A 35 -23.03 9.68 6.98
C GLU A 35 -23.07 8.40 6.13
N LYS A 36 -22.28 7.41 6.51
CA LYS A 36 -22.30 6.07 5.94
C LYS A 36 -21.66 5.11 6.93
N THR A 37 -22.38 4.04 7.26
CA THR A 37 -21.84 2.95 8.07
C THR A 37 -20.95 2.04 7.23
N LEU A 38 -19.88 1.50 7.82
CA LEU A 38 -19.06 0.51 7.17
C LEU A 38 -19.74 -0.87 7.18
N PRO A 39 -19.59 -1.66 6.10
CA PRO A 39 -20.03 -3.05 6.12
C PRO A 39 -19.23 -3.85 7.15
N VAL A 40 -19.85 -4.91 7.67
CA VAL A 40 -19.22 -5.85 8.59
C VAL A 40 -19.50 -7.26 8.11
N GLY A 41 -18.46 -8.01 7.81
CA GLY A 41 -18.55 -9.40 7.39
C GLY A 41 -18.57 -10.40 8.54
N LYS A 42 -18.27 -11.66 8.23
CA LYS A 42 -18.35 -12.79 9.17
C LYS A 42 -17.13 -12.96 10.05
N HIS A 43 -15.96 -12.49 9.62
CA HIS A 43 -14.69 -12.69 10.33
C HIS A 43 -14.43 -11.60 11.37
N PRO A 44 -13.62 -11.87 12.40
CA PRO A 44 -13.24 -10.85 13.37
C PRO A 44 -12.40 -9.71 12.79
N LEU A 45 -11.52 -10.01 11.83
CA LEU A 45 -10.69 -9.01 11.17
C LEU A 45 -11.46 -8.38 10.01
N GLN A 46 -11.76 -7.08 10.13
CA GLN A 46 -12.46 -6.30 9.12
C GLN A 46 -11.47 -5.31 8.50
N LEU A 47 -11.06 -5.57 7.27
CA LEU A 47 -10.15 -4.71 6.51
C LEU A 47 -10.94 -3.82 5.55
N TYR A 48 -10.71 -2.52 5.62
CA TYR A 48 -11.28 -1.51 4.73
C TYR A 48 -10.16 -0.95 3.86
N SER A 49 -10.13 -1.31 2.58
CA SER A 49 -8.95 -1.10 1.76
C SER A 49 -9.25 -0.86 0.28
N LEU A 50 -8.20 -0.58 -0.47
CA LEU A 50 -8.13 -0.55 -1.93
C LEU A 50 -6.78 -1.17 -2.33
N GLY A 51 -6.72 -1.92 -3.45
CA GLY A 51 -5.54 -2.65 -3.93
C GLY A 51 -4.33 -1.80 -4.33
N THR A 52 -4.18 -0.60 -3.75
CA THR A 52 -2.98 0.24 -3.88
C THR A 52 -1.78 -0.43 -3.21
N PRO A 53 -0.55 0.04 -3.46
CA PRO A 53 0.62 -0.51 -2.77
C PRO A 53 0.48 -0.55 -1.24
N ASN A 54 -0.22 0.40 -0.62
CA ASN A 54 -0.44 0.38 0.82
C ASN A 54 -1.46 -0.68 1.26
N GLY A 55 -2.52 -0.90 0.48
CA GLY A 55 -3.50 -1.97 0.74
C GLY A 55 -2.87 -3.36 0.60
N GLN A 56 -2.09 -3.56 -0.47
CA GLN A 56 -1.40 -4.82 -0.74
C GLN A 56 -0.50 -5.29 0.41
N LYS A 57 0.12 -4.39 1.15
CA LYS A 57 0.94 -4.76 2.33
C LYS A 57 0.16 -5.64 3.30
N VAL A 58 -1.05 -5.21 3.63
CA VAL A 58 -1.90 -5.86 4.64
C VAL A 58 -2.48 -7.16 4.11
N THR A 59 -2.99 -7.15 2.88
CA THR A 59 -3.58 -8.35 2.27
C THR A 59 -2.52 -9.43 2.03
N ILE A 60 -1.29 -9.06 1.64
CA ILE A 60 -0.17 -10.01 1.53
C ILE A 60 0.13 -10.65 2.89
N LEU A 61 0.26 -9.87 3.98
CA LEU A 61 0.52 -10.45 5.30
C LEU A 61 -0.60 -11.40 5.75
N LEU A 62 -1.86 -11.02 5.54
CA LEU A 62 -2.99 -11.88 5.91
C LEU A 62 -3.00 -13.20 5.12
N GLU A 63 -2.75 -13.15 3.81
CA GLU A 63 -2.64 -14.36 2.98
C GLU A 63 -1.40 -15.21 3.35
N GLU A 64 -0.27 -14.61 3.74
CA GLU A 64 0.90 -15.33 4.25
C GLU A 64 0.61 -16.04 5.58
N LEU A 65 -0.13 -15.41 6.49
CA LEU A 65 -0.57 -16.02 7.74
C LEU A 65 -1.51 -17.20 7.48
N LEU A 66 -2.46 -17.05 6.56
CA LEU A 66 -3.38 -18.11 6.16
C LEU A 66 -2.64 -19.28 5.49
N ALA A 67 -1.64 -18.99 4.67
CA ALA A 67 -0.78 -20.02 4.06
C ALA A 67 0.02 -20.84 5.09
N LEU A 68 0.31 -20.26 6.27
CA LEU A 68 0.87 -20.98 7.43
C LEU A 68 -0.17 -21.79 8.23
N GLY A 69 -1.44 -21.74 7.83
CA GLY A 69 -2.52 -22.42 8.56
C GLY A 69 -3.05 -21.67 9.78
N ILE A 70 -2.76 -20.38 9.91
CA ILE A 70 -3.22 -19.52 11.01
C ILE A 70 -4.68 -19.12 10.72
N SER A 71 -5.63 -19.97 11.06
CA SER A 71 -7.06 -19.73 10.80
C SER A 71 -7.63 -18.48 11.49
N GLY A 72 -7.01 -18.02 12.58
CA GLY A 72 -7.38 -16.78 13.26
C GLY A 72 -7.08 -15.51 12.43
N ALA A 73 -6.33 -15.62 11.34
CA ALA A 73 -6.03 -14.54 10.42
C ALA A 73 -7.08 -14.38 9.29
N GLU A 74 -8.15 -15.20 9.28
CA GLU A 74 -9.26 -15.01 8.33
C GLU A 74 -9.89 -13.63 8.49
N TYR A 75 -10.20 -13.01 7.35
CA TYR A 75 -10.61 -11.61 7.29
C TYR A 75 -11.66 -11.34 6.22
N ASP A 76 -12.42 -10.28 6.42
CA ASP A 76 -13.25 -9.67 5.39
C ASP A 76 -12.53 -8.42 4.86
N ALA A 77 -12.32 -8.33 3.55
CA ALA A 77 -11.76 -7.16 2.90
C ALA A 77 -12.83 -6.43 2.12
N HIS A 78 -13.20 -5.25 2.61
CA HIS A 78 -14.21 -4.38 2.04
C HIS A 78 -13.56 -3.31 1.16
N LEU A 79 -14.08 -3.14 -0.05
CA LEU A 79 -13.58 -2.15 -1.00
C LEU A 79 -13.97 -0.72 -0.60
N ILE A 80 -12.98 0.14 -0.49
CA ILE A 80 -13.15 1.60 -0.28
C ILE A 80 -12.80 2.34 -1.56
N ARG A 81 -13.82 2.90 -2.22
CA ARG A 81 -13.66 3.67 -3.47
C ARG A 81 -13.22 5.10 -3.15
N ILE A 82 -11.92 5.31 -3.08
CA ILE A 82 -11.36 6.64 -2.73
C ILE A 82 -11.73 7.73 -3.76
N GLY A 83 -11.94 7.37 -5.01
CA GLY A 83 -12.40 8.30 -6.06
C GLY A 83 -13.84 8.77 -5.85
N GLU A 84 -14.65 8.01 -5.12
CA GLU A 84 -16.03 8.33 -4.76
C GLU A 84 -16.16 8.99 -3.39
N GLY A 85 -15.04 9.11 -2.65
CA GLY A 85 -15.00 9.76 -1.35
C GLY A 85 -15.37 8.86 -0.16
N ASP A 86 -15.45 7.53 -0.33
CA ASP A 86 -15.79 6.57 0.72
C ASP A 86 -14.94 6.72 1.99
N GLN A 87 -13.66 7.11 1.83
CA GLN A 87 -12.73 7.35 2.93
C GLN A 87 -13.11 8.54 3.83
N PHE A 88 -14.05 9.37 3.37
CA PHE A 88 -14.57 10.51 4.13
C PHE A 88 -15.95 10.25 4.74
N SER A 89 -16.44 9.00 4.70
CA SER A 89 -17.66 8.63 5.40
C SER A 89 -17.46 8.61 6.91
N SER A 90 -18.53 8.86 7.69
CA SER A 90 -18.48 8.86 9.16
C SER A 90 -17.93 7.55 9.72
N GLY A 91 -18.41 6.41 9.21
CA GLY A 91 -17.93 5.10 9.65
C GLY A 91 -16.45 4.84 9.33
N PHE A 92 -15.93 5.29 8.17
CA PHE A 92 -14.51 5.12 7.87
C PHE A 92 -13.64 6.04 8.75
N VAL A 93 -14.06 7.29 8.95
CA VAL A 93 -13.34 8.25 9.80
C VAL A 93 -13.28 7.78 11.25
N GLU A 94 -14.31 7.08 11.75
CA GLU A 94 -14.28 6.46 13.08
C GLU A 94 -13.17 5.42 13.20
N VAL A 95 -12.94 4.60 12.17
CA VAL A 95 -11.84 3.62 12.16
C VAL A 95 -10.50 4.30 11.87
N ASN A 96 -10.45 5.22 10.90
CA ASN A 96 -9.23 5.96 10.57
C ASN A 96 -9.47 7.46 10.44
N PRO A 97 -9.13 8.26 11.47
CA PRO A 97 -9.30 9.72 11.47
C PRO A 97 -8.45 10.43 10.41
N ASN A 98 -7.43 9.76 9.84
CA ASN A 98 -6.62 10.28 8.74
C ASN A 98 -7.30 10.14 7.36
N SER A 99 -8.44 9.43 7.27
CA SER A 99 -9.19 9.22 6.03
C SER A 99 -8.34 8.63 4.89
N LYS A 100 -7.46 7.67 5.20
CA LYS A 100 -6.60 6.97 4.24
C LYS A 100 -6.75 5.46 4.39
N ILE A 101 -6.76 4.75 3.26
CA ILE A 101 -6.70 3.29 3.23
C ILE A 101 -5.23 2.83 3.38
N PRO A 102 -5.00 1.62 3.90
CA PRO A 102 -5.93 0.70 4.55
C PRO A 102 -6.26 1.09 6.00
N ALA A 103 -7.37 0.56 6.52
CA ALA A 103 -7.74 0.59 7.92
C ALA A 103 -8.26 -0.78 8.36
N LEU A 104 -7.93 -1.21 9.56
CA LEU A 104 -8.32 -2.49 10.14
C LEU A 104 -9.14 -2.28 11.42
N LEU A 105 -10.23 -3.04 11.56
CA LEU A 105 -10.96 -3.17 12.81
C LEU A 105 -10.90 -4.63 13.26
N ASP A 106 -10.20 -4.88 14.35
CA ASP A 106 -10.15 -6.21 14.98
C ASP A 106 -11.24 -6.35 16.04
N ARG A 107 -12.19 -7.23 15.77
CA ARG A 107 -13.33 -7.56 16.61
C ARG A 107 -13.15 -8.85 17.39
N SER A 108 -11.98 -9.49 17.33
CA SER A 108 -11.67 -10.69 18.12
C SER A 108 -11.48 -10.39 19.61
N VAL A 109 -11.39 -9.12 19.97
CA VAL A 109 -11.25 -8.62 21.35
C VAL A 109 -12.32 -7.61 21.69
N THR A 110 -12.57 -7.41 22.99
CA THR A 110 -13.59 -6.48 23.48
C THR A 110 -12.94 -5.48 24.43
N PRO A 111 -13.03 -4.16 24.20
CA PRO A 111 -13.60 -3.52 23.01
C PRO A 111 -12.80 -3.82 21.73
N ALA A 112 -13.45 -3.72 20.58
CA ALA A 112 -12.76 -3.89 19.28
C ALA A 112 -11.62 -2.88 19.13
N VAL A 113 -10.53 -3.33 18.53
CA VAL A 113 -9.33 -2.49 18.31
C VAL A 113 -9.29 -2.00 16.86
N ARG A 114 -9.27 -0.68 16.70
CA ARG A 114 -8.99 -0.07 15.39
C ARG A 114 -7.48 0.10 15.20
N VAL A 115 -7.00 -0.24 14.01
CA VAL A 115 -5.61 -0.02 13.63
C VAL A 115 -5.57 0.67 12.26
N PHE A 116 -4.90 1.79 12.17
CA PHE A 116 -4.66 2.50 10.93
C PHE A 116 -3.18 2.80 10.76
N GLU A 117 -2.76 3.24 9.57
CA GLU A 117 -1.42 3.22 9.01
C GLU A 117 -0.97 1.80 8.63
N SER A 118 -0.64 1.61 7.35
CA SER A 118 -0.31 0.26 6.83
C SER A 118 0.84 -0.42 7.58
N GLY A 119 1.86 0.35 8.00
CA GLY A 119 2.96 -0.18 8.80
C GLY A 119 2.52 -0.59 10.22
N ALA A 120 1.63 0.18 10.84
CA ALA A 120 1.09 -0.17 12.17
C ALA A 120 0.20 -1.42 12.09
N ILE A 121 -0.56 -1.59 10.99
CA ILE A 121 -1.37 -2.79 10.77
C ILE A 121 -0.47 -4.02 10.61
N LEU A 122 0.63 -3.92 9.83
CA LEU A 122 1.59 -5.00 9.68
C LEU A 122 2.20 -5.41 11.04
N LEU A 123 2.65 -4.44 11.81
CA LEU A 123 3.23 -4.68 13.13
C LEU A 123 2.22 -5.32 14.09
N TYR A 124 1.00 -4.78 14.13
CA TYR A 124 -0.08 -5.31 14.97
C TYR A 124 -0.40 -6.78 14.66
N LEU A 125 -0.53 -7.12 13.37
CA LEU A 125 -0.85 -8.49 12.95
C LEU A 125 0.33 -9.43 13.18
N ALA A 126 1.57 -8.98 12.93
CA ALA A 126 2.77 -9.78 13.21
C ALA A 126 2.91 -10.10 14.71
N ASP A 127 2.69 -9.12 15.58
CA ASP A 127 2.70 -9.31 17.03
C ASP A 127 1.53 -10.21 17.50
N LYS A 128 0.33 -9.99 16.95
CA LYS A 128 -0.86 -10.76 17.31
C LYS A 128 -0.71 -12.25 17.01
N PHE A 129 -0.11 -12.58 15.89
CA PHE A 129 0.01 -13.97 15.43
C PHE A 129 1.40 -14.58 15.63
N GLY A 130 2.40 -13.80 16.05
CA GLY A 130 3.75 -14.29 16.33
C GLY A 130 4.55 -14.72 15.09
N HIS A 131 4.30 -14.08 13.93
CA HIS A 131 4.94 -14.46 12.67
C HIS A 131 5.45 -13.24 11.89
N PHE A 132 6.47 -13.46 11.06
CA PHE A 132 7.07 -12.47 10.14
C PHE A 132 7.73 -11.26 10.81
N LEU A 133 7.99 -11.35 12.12
CA LEU A 133 8.76 -10.38 12.88
C LEU A 133 9.67 -11.12 13.84
N PRO A 134 11.00 -10.93 13.78
CA PRO A 134 11.92 -11.58 14.69
C PRO A 134 11.59 -11.32 16.18
N GLU A 135 11.74 -12.34 17.02
CA GLU A 135 11.50 -12.22 18.46
C GLU A 135 12.72 -11.64 19.19
N ASP A 136 13.93 -11.90 18.68
CA ASP A 136 15.14 -11.35 19.26
C ASP A 136 15.23 -9.83 19.06
N PHE A 137 15.86 -9.18 20.03
CA PHE A 137 15.90 -7.71 20.09
C PHE A 137 16.56 -7.08 18.85
N ALA A 138 17.65 -7.66 18.35
CA ALA A 138 18.42 -7.10 17.24
C ALA A 138 17.68 -7.27 15.91
N GLY A 139 17.18 -8.47 15.62
CA GLY A 139 16.41 -8.75 14.40
C GLY A 139 15.10 -7.96 14.36
N ARG A 140 14.42 -7.85 15.52
CA ARG A 140 13.21 -7.01 15.63
C ARG A 140 13.51 -5.54 15.36
N ALA A 141 14.60 -5.00 15.91
CA ALA A 141 14.99 -3.61 15.68
C ALA A 141 15.31 -3.38 14.19
N GLU A 142 16.01 -4.32 13.54
CA GLU A 142 16.31 -4.21 12.12
C GLU A 142 15.06 -4.22 11.25
N ALA A 143 14.12 -5.14 11.49
CA ALA A 143 12.85 -5.19 10.77
C ALA A 143 12.04 -3.89 10.95
N LEU A 144 12.01 -3.32 12.16
CA LEU A 144 11.34 -2.06 12.43
C LEU A 144 12.04 -0.86 11.80
N ASN A 145 13.39 -0.83 11.74
CA ASN A 145 14.13 0.21 11.03
C ASN A 145 13.65 0.31 9.57
N TRP A 146 13.57 -0.83 8.88
CA TRP A 146 13.12 -0.87 7.49
C TRP A 146 11.63 -0.60 7.32
N LEU A 147 10.80 -1.03 8.26
CA LEU A 147 9.38 -0.70 8.25
C LEU A 147 9.16 0.81 8.37
N PHE A 148 9.84 1.47 9.31
CA PHE A 148 9.73 2.93 9.49
C PHE A 148 10.44 3.70 8.38
N TRP A 149 11.56 3.18 7.84
CA TRP A 149 12.20 3.75 6.66
C TRP A 149 11.20 3.84 5.49
N LEU A 150 10.42 2.78 5.26
CA LEU A 150 9.42 2.81 4.21
C LEU A 150 8.34 3.85 4.46
N GLN A 151 7.81 3.95 5.68
CA GLN A 151 6.75 4.91 5.98
C GLN A 151 7.21 6.37 5.73
N GLY A 152 8.48 6.67 5.98
CA GLY A 152 9.07 7.97 5.66
C GLY A 152 9.46 8.15 4.18
N SER A 153 9.69 7.07 3.45
CA SER A 153 10.23 7.10 2.07
C SER A 153 9.13 6.95 1.00
N ALA A 154 8.11 6.12 1.22
CA ALA A 154 7.03 5.89 0.26
C ALA A 154 6.28 7.17 -0.19
N PRO A 155 6.07 8.20 0.65
CA PRO A 155 5.48 9.46 0.20
C PRO A 155 6.27 10.17 -0.91
N TYR A 156 7.60 10.08 -0.90
CA TYR A 156 8.43 10.63 -1.99
C TYR A 156 8.26 9.84 -3.29
N LEU A 157 8.08 8.52 -3.17
CA LEU A 157 7.88 7.67 -4.33
C LEU A 157 6.46 7.80 -4.89
N GLY A 158 5.44 7.70 -4.04
CA GLY A 158 4.03 7.76 -4.46
C GLY A 158 3.53 9.18 -4.71
N GLY A 159 3.59 10.04 -3.68
CA GLY A 159 3.10 11.41 -3.73
C GLY A 159 4.02 12.38 -4.47
N GLY A 160 5.32 12.07 -4.51
CA GLY A 160 6.31 12.85 -5.25
C GLY A 160 6.52 12.33 -6.66
N PHE A 161 7.40 11.32 -6.81
CA PHE A 161 7.78 10.79 -8.12
C PHE A 161 6.57 10.30 -8.94
N GLY A 162 5.79 9.38 -8.41
CA GLY A 162 4.64 8.80 -9.11
C GLY A 162 3.61 9.86 -9.51
N HIS A 163 3.34 10.83 -8.63
CA HIS A 163 2.43 11.91 -8.96
C HIS A 163 2.93 12.74 -10.14
N PHE A 164 4.14 13.32 -10.07
CA PHE A 164 4.62 14.24 -11.10
C PHE A 164 5.06 13.54 -12.39
N TYR A 165 5.60 12.32 -12.29
CA TYR A 165 6.01 11.55 -13.46
C TYR A 165 4.82 10.94 -14.20
N HIS A 166 3.89 10.31 -13.48
CA HIS A 166 2.82 9.51 -14.10
C HIS A 166 1.48 10.24 -14.13
N TYR A 167 1.00 10.73 -13.00
CA TYR A 167 -0.39 11.21 -12.86
C TYR A 167 -0.61 12.68 -13.22
N ALA A 168 0.33 13.56 -12.90
CA ALA A 168 0.13 15.01 -13.09
C ALA A 168 -0.13 15.34 -14.56
N PRO A 169 -1.18 16.14 -14.86
CA PRO A 169 -1.51 16.54 -16.24
C PRO A 169 -0.44 17.44 -16.85
N GLN A 170 0.27 18.20 -16.00
CA GLN A 170 1.41 19.03 -16.42
C GLN A 170 2.71 18.35 -16.01
N LYS A 171 3.62 18.18 -16.98
CA LYS A 171 4.97 17.65 -16.72
C LYS A 171 5.88 18.80 -16.31
N ILE A 172 6.19 18.87 -15.01
CA ILE A 172 7.04 19.90 -14.43
C ILE A 172 8.44 19.30 -14.27
N GLU A 173 9.37 19.66 -15.16
CA GLU A 173 10.72 19.10 -15.22
C GLU A 173 11.42 19.14 -13.85
N TYR A 174 11.40 20.30 -13.17
CA TYR A 174 12.01 20.44 -11.85
C TYR A 174 11.47 19.45 -10.83
N ALA A 175 10.14 19.27 -10.75
CA ALA A 175 9.52 18.35 -9.81
C ALA A 175 9.87 16.90 -10.16
N ILE A 176 9.79 16.53 -11.45
CA ILE A 176 10.14 15.18 -11.91
C ILE A 176 11.59 14.87 -11.57
N ASN A 177 12.54 15.75 -11.92
CA ASN A 177 13.96 15.56 -11.64
C ASN A 177 14.25 15.45 -10.14
N ARG A 178 13.64 16.34 -9.31
CA ARG A 178 13.82 16.34 -7.87
C ARG A 178 13.38 15.03 -7.21
N PHE A 179 12.23 14.51 -7.60
CA PHE A 179 11.71 13.26 -7.05
C PHE A 179 12.32 12.01 -7.67
N THR A 180 12.74 12.07 -8.94
CA THR A 180 13.51 10.99 -9.57
C THR A 180 14.83 10.74 -8.86
N MET A 181 15.56 11.82 -8.52
CA MET A 181 16.82 11.70 -7.79
C MET A 181 16.62 11.00 -6.45
N GLU A 182 15.54 11.33 -5.71
CA GLU A 182 15.24 10.66 -4.45
C GLU A 182 14.80 9.21 -4.65
N ALA A 183 13.96 8.91 -5.64
CA ALA A 183 13.56 7.55 -5.96
C ALA A 183 14.76 6.65 -6.31
N LYS A 184 15.70 7.15 -7.11
CA LYS A 184 16.95 6.42 -7.45
C LYS A 184 17.84 6.23 -6.22
N ARG A 185 17.97 7.24 -5.35
CA ARG A 185 18.72 7.12 -4.10
C ARG A 185 18.12 6.03 -3.19
N GLN A 186 16.81 5.97 -3.09
CA GLN A 186 16.12 4.94 -2.30
C GLN A 186 16.31 3.55 -2.89
N LEU A 187 16.27 3.40 -4.22
CA LEU A 187 16.59 2.13 -4.89
C LEU A 187 18.04 1.69 -4.66
N ASP A 188 19.01 2.63 -4.68
CA ASP A 188 20.43 2.33 -4.40
C ASP A 188 20.63 1.86 -2.94
N VAL A 189 19.91 2.46 -1.98
CA VAL A 189 19.93 2.01 -0.57
C VAL A 189 19.46 0.57 -0.46
N LEU A 190 18.33 0.24 -1.11
CA LEU A 190 17.79 -1.13 -1.11
C LEU A 190 18.72 -2.11 -1.83
N ASP A 191 19.31 -1.71 -2.96
CA ASP A 191 20.20 -2.57 -3.73
C ASP A 191 21.45 -2.95 -2.94
N ARG A 192 22.03 -2.00 -2.21
CA ARG A 192 23.18 -2.23 -1.31
C ARG A 192 22.84 -3.15 -0.15
N GLN A 193 21.66 -2.98 0.45
CA GLN A 193 21.17 -3.84 1.53
C GLN A 193 20.99 -5.28 1.02
N LEU A 194 20.32 -5.43 -0.10
CA LEU A 194 20.01 -6.73 -0.71
C LEU A 194 21.22 -7.41 -1.38
N ALA A 195 22.33 -6.69 -1.56
CA ALA A 195 23.61 -7.29 -1.96
C ALA A 195 24.24 -8.14 -0.85
N GLN A 196 23.89 -7.89 0.41
CA GLN A 196 24.42 -8.58 1.59
C GLN A 196 23.42 -9.52 2.25
N HIS A 197 22.12 -9.34 1.96
CA HIS A 197 21.03 -10.09 2.58
C HIS A 197 20.06 -10.64 1.54
N ARG A 198 19.45 -11.75 1.83
CA ARG A 198 18.42 -12.35 0.98
C ARG A 198 17.16 -11.49 0.94
N PHE A 199 16.71 -11.03 2.11
CA PHE A 199 15.55 -10.17 2.33
C PHE A 199 15.96 -8.86 3.00
N ILE A 200 15.01 -7.94 3.11
CA ILE A 200 15.28 -6.56 3.56
C ILE A 200 15.88 -6.48 4.96
N ALA A 201 15.34 -7.24 5.91
CA ALA A 201 15.79 -7.21 7.30
C ALA A 201 16.80 -8.33 7.67
N GLY A 202 17.31 -9.07 6.67
CA GLY A 202 18.24 -10.19 6.87
C GLY A 202 17.95 -11.35 5.93
N ASP A 203 18.08 -12.58 6.41
CA ASP A 203 17.92 -13.79 5.59
C ASP A 203 16.51 -14.38 5.66
N GLU A 204 15.64 -13.83 6.50
CA GLU A 204 14.28 -14.27 6.72
C GLU A 204 13.27 -13.24 6.14
N TYR A 205 12.24 -13.77 5.44
CA TYR A 205 11.14 -12.96 4.92
C TYR A 205 10.30 -12.39 6.07
N SER A 206 10.03 -11.09 6.05
CA SER A 206 9.43 -10.38 7.18
C SER A 206 8.43 -9.30 6.75
N ILE A 207 7.80 -8.65 7.72
CA ILE A 207 6.93 -7.50 7.47
C ILE A 207 7.67 -6.33 6.80
N ALA A 208 9.00 -6.26 6.88
CA ALA A 208 9.80 -5.27 6.16
C ALA A 208 9.70 -5.48 4.63
N ASP A 209 9.80 -6.73 4.19
CA ASP A 209 9.63 -7.10 2.77
C ASP A 209 8.21 -6.84 2.30
N MET A 210 7.21 -7.27 3.08
CA MET A 210 5.80 -7.07 2.77
C MET A 210 5.42 -5.59 2.68
N ALA A 211 6.09 -4.74 3.47
CA ALA A 211 5.90 -3.30 3.43
C ALA A 211 6.54 -2.66 2.18
N ILE A 212 7.75 -3.07 1.81
CA ILE A 212 8.58 -2.43 0.79
C ILE A 212 8.24 -2.94 -0.62
N TRP A 213 7.92 -4.24 -0.76
CA TRP A 213 7.69 -4.87 -2.05
C TRP A 213 6.56 -4.23 -2.89
N PRO A 214 5.38 -3.89 -2.33
CA PRO A 214 4.30 -3.29 -3.11
C PRO A 214 4.67 -1.95 -3.77
N TRP A 215 5.68 -1.27 -3.26
CA TRP A 215 6.22 -0.05 -3.82
C TRP A 215 7.43 -0.31 -4.71
N TYR A 216 8.56 -0.68 -4.13
CA TYR A 216 9.85 -0.75 -4.85
C TYR A 216 9.97 -2.03 -5.69
N GLY A 217 9.44 -3.15 -5.20
CA GLY A 217 9.35 -4.38 -5.96
C GLY A 217 8.53 -4.20 -7.23
N ASN A 218 7.32 -3.64 -7.11
CA ASN A 218 6.46 -3.37 -8.27
C ASN A 218 7.08 -2.39 -9.27
N ILE A 219 7.85 -1.38 -8.82
CA ILE A 219 8.56 -0.48 -9.74
C ILE A 219 9.58 -1.24 -10.59
N VAL A 220 10.43 -2.05 -9.98
CA VAL A 220 11.53 -2.71 -10.70
C VAL A 220 11.07 -3.82 -11.62
N ILE A 221 9.95 -4.50 -11.29
CA ILE A 221 9.34 -5.50 -12.18
C ILE A 221 8.34 -4.90 -13.20
N GLY A 222 8.21 -3.56 -13.25
CA GLY A 222 7.40 -2.86 -14.25
C GLY A 222 5.90 -2.71 -13.92
N GLY A 223 5.46 -3.10 -12.72
CA GLY A 223 4.05 -3.07 -12.32
C GLY A 223 3.53 -1.72 -11.78
N LEU A 224 4.39 -0.69 -11.67
CA LEU A 224 3.99 0.60 -11.10
C LEU A 224 4.55 1.77 -11.94
N TYR A 225 3.65 2.71 -12.31
CA TYR A 225 3.94 3.97 -13.03
C TYR A 225 4.58 3.82 -14.42
N GLU A 226 4.77 2.61 -14.94
CA GLU A 226 5.54 2.34 -16.18
C GLU A 226 6.98 2.93 -16.12
N ALA A 227 7.53 3.02 -14.91
CA ALA A 227 8.74 3.79 -14.63
C ALA A 227 10.05 2.98 -14.68
N SER A 228 9.97 1.65 -14.83
CA SER A 228 11.14 0.76 -14.78
C SER A 228 12.27 1.20 -15.73
N LYS A 229 11.93 1.47 -16.98
CA LYS A 229 12.91 1.95 -17.97
C LYS A 229 13.45 3.34 -17.63
N PHE A 230 12.58 4.26 -17.23
CA PHE A 230 12.96 5.64 -16.89
C PHE A 230 13.93 5.69 -15.71
N LEU A 231 13.69 4.87 -14.70
CA LEU A 231 14.53 4.74 -13.51
C LEU A 231 15.76 3.85 -13.73
N GLN A 232 15.90 3.21 -14.91
CA GLN A 232 16.95 2.23 -15.19
C GLN A 232 16.95 1.08 -14.17
N ALA A 233 15.75 0.53 -13.90
CA ALA A 233 15.51 -0.46 -12.85
C ALA A 233 16.38 -1.72 -12.99
N ASP A 234 16.79 -2.07 -14.20
CA ASP A 234 17.67 -3.22 -14.48
C ASP A 234 19.10 -3.05 -13.91
N GLU A 235 19.51 -1.85 -13.52
CA GLU A 235 20.80 -1.60 -12.88
C GLU A 235 20.80 -2.05 -11.41
N TYR A 236 19.63 -2.07 -10.74
CA TYR A 236 19.46 -2.50 -9.36
C TYR A 236 19.23 -4.01 -9.27
N LYS A 237 20.27 -4.77 -9.53
CA LYS A 237 20.19 -6.24 -9.71
C LYS A 237 19.72 -6.98 -8.47
N ASN A 238 20.11 -6.51 -7.29
CA ASN A 238 19.75 -7.15 -6.03
C ASN A 238 18.29 -6.86 -5.68
N VAL A 239 17.81 -5.64 -5.91
CA VAL A 239 16.38 -5.28 -5.77
C VAL A 239 15.55 -6.11 -6.74
N LYS A 240 16.00 -6.25 -7.99
CA LYS A 240 15.27 -7.05 -9.00
C LYS A 240 15.19 -8.53 -8.61
N ARG A 241 16.30 -9.14 -8.20
CA ARG A 241 16.32 -10.52 -7.68
C ARG A 241 15.30 -10.71 -6.56
N TRP A 242 15.37 -9.84 -5.55
CA TRP A 242 14.45 -9.88 -4.42
C TRP A 242 12.99 -9.66 -4.85
N ALA A 243 12.74 -8.69 -5.71
CA ALA A 243 11.39 -8.39 -6.17
C ALA A 243 10.75 -9.55 -6.92
N GLU A 244 11.53 -10.23 -7.79
CA GLU A 244 11.10 -11.41 -8.52
C GLU A 244 10.88 -12.61 -7.57
N GLU A 245 11.75 -12.82 -6.58
CA GLU A 245 11.62 -13.87 -5.57
C GLU A 245 10.34 -13.69 -4.75
N VAL A 246 10.09 -12.48 -4.25
CA VAL A 246 8.87 -12.19 -3.47
C VAL A 246 7.62 -12.30 -4.33
N ALA A 247 7.66 -11.87 -5.60
CA ALA A 247 6.52 -11.99 -6.53
C ALA A 247 6.08 -13.44 -6.79
N GLN A 248 6.98 -14.43 -6.63
CA GLN A 248 6.65 -15.85 -6.83
C GLN A 248 5.91 -16.47 -5.64
N ARG A 249 5.84 -15.81 -4.51
CA ARG A 249 5.13 -16.33 -3.33
C ARG A 249 3.62 -16.40 -3.61
N PRO A 250 2.97 -17.56 -3.39
CA PRO A 250 1.52 -17.69 -3.65
C PRO A 250 0.68 -16.67 -2.88
N ALA A 251 1.01 -16.40 -1.62
CA ALA A 251 0.32 -15.41 -0.79
C ALA A 251 0.48 -13.98 -1.32
N VAL A 252 1.61 -13.65 -1.94
CA VAL A 252 1.81 -12.35 -2.60
C VAL A 252 0.96 -12.27 -3.85
N GLN A 253 0.87 -13.35 -4.63
CA GLN A 253 0.00 -13.40 -5.82
C GLN A 253 -1.48 -13.25 -5.47
N SER A 254 -1.94 -13.89 -4.41
CA SER A 254 -3.31 -13.75 -3.90
C SER A 254 -3.54 -12.37 -3.28
N GLY A 255 -2.69 -11.95 -2.35
CA GLY A 255 -2.87 -10.70 -1.62
C GLY A 255 -2.86 -9.45 -2.51
N ARG A 256 -2.07 -9.44 -3.60
CA ARG A 256 -1.98 -8.28 -4.52
C ARG A 256 -3.23 -8.02 -5.34
N ILE A 257 -4.14 -8.98 -5.48
CA ILE A 257 -5.37 -8.82 -6.27
C ILE A 257 -6.58 -8.45 -5.41
N VAL A 258 -6.51 -8.56 -4.09
CA VAL A 258 -7.60 -8.19 -3.16
C VAL A 258 -7.82 -6.69 -3.18
N ASN A 259 -9.08 -6.28 -3.26
CA ASN A 259 -9.56 -4.90 -3.39
C ASN A 259 -9.00 -4.15 -4.62
N ARG A 260 -8.50 -4.87 -5.61
CA ARG A 260 -7.99 -4.30 -6.85
C ARG A 260 -9.15 -4.11 -7.85
N THR A 261 -9.21 -2.93 -8.47
CA THR A 261 -10.29 -2.51 -9.39
C THR A 261 -9.76 -2.07 -10.76
N TRP A 262 -8.53 -2.45 -11.11
CA TRP A 262 -7.87 -2.10 -12.38
C TRP A 262 -6.97 -3.23 -12.88
N GLY A 263 -6.60 -3.16 -14.16
CA GLY A 263 -5.77 -4.17 -14.82
C GLY A 263 -6.59 -5.34 -15.37
N PRO A 264 -5.99 -6.50 -15.62
CA PRO A 264 -6.70 -7.69 -16.11
C PRO A 264 -7.82 -8.11 -15.15
N LEU A 265 -8.98 -8.53 -15.70
CA LEU A 265 -10.17 -8.87 -14.87
C LEU A 265 -9.91 -10.05 -13.94
N ASN A 266 -9.12 -11.02 -14.36
CA ASN A 266 -8.71 -12.16 -13.52
C ASN A 266 -7.74 -11.79 -12.38
N GLU A 267 -7.24 -10.55 -12.37
CA GLU A 267 -6.43 -9.99 -11.29
C GLU A 267 -7.19 -8.93 -10.47
N GLN A 268 -8.51 -8.93 -10.52
CA GLN A 268 -9.36 -8.02 -9.76
C GLN A 268 -10.31 -8.83 -8.86
N LEU A 269 -10.07 -8.78 -7.56
CA LEU A 269 -10.97 -9.30 -6.53
C LEU A 269 -11.44 -8.13 -5.68
N HIS A 270 -12.62 -7.59 -5.99
CA HIS A 270 -13.12 -6.36 -5.35
C HIS A 270 -13.32 -6.51 -3.85
N GLU A 271 -13.83 -7.65 -3.40
CA GLU A 271 -13.98 -7.97 -1.98
C GLU A 271 -13.56 -9.43 -1.74
N ARG A 272 -13.00 -9.67 -0.55
CA ARG A 272 -12.58 -11.01 -0.13
C ARG A 272 -13.22 -11.33 1.21
N HIS A 273 -13.92 -12.46 1.29
CA HIS A 273 -14.59 -12.95 2.49
C HIS A 273 -14.16 -14.37 2.88
N ASP A 274 -13.60 -15.13 1.97
CA ASP A 274 -12.89 -16.39 2.22
C ASP A 274 -12.03 -16.81 1.01
N ALA A 275 -11.31 -17.93 1.16
CA ALA A 275 -10.39 -18.40 0.13
C ALA A 275 -11.09 -18.76 -1.22
N SER A 276 -12.37 -19.14 -1.19
CA SER A 276 -13.10 -19.49 -2.41
C SER A 276 -13.35 -18.29 -3.35
N ASP A 277 -13.25 -17.06 -2.83
CA ASP A 277 -13.41 -15.85 -3.62
C ASP A 277 -12.36 -15.74 -4.73
N PHE A 278 -11.15 -16.23 -4.51
CA PHE A 278 -10.11 -16.28 -5.55
C PHE A 278 -10.47 -17.19 -6.73
N GLU A 279 -11.29 -18.21 -6.47
CA GLU A 279 -11.75 -19.16 -7.49
C GLU A 279 -13.03 -18.70 -8.20
N HIS A 280 -13.90 -17.95 -7.51
CA HIS A 280 -15.28 -17.72 -7.98
C HIS A 280 -15.66 -16.25 -8.17
N ASN A 281 -14.98 -15.30 -7.49
CA ASN A 281 -15.43 -13.91 -7.38
C ASN A 281 -14.46 -12.88 -7.98
N THR A 282 -13.46 -13.31 -8.76
CA THR A 282 -12.69 -12.38 -9.61
C THR A 282 -13.57 -11.81 -10.72
N GLU A 283 -13.28 -10.61 -11.18
CA GLU A 283 -14.16 -9.87 -12.10
C GLU A 283 -14.39 -10.57 -13.46
N ASP A 284 -13.48 -11.41 -13.91
CA ASP A 284 -13.66 -12.25 -15.10
C ASP A 284 -14.71 -13.36 -14.91
N LYS A 285 -15.05 -13.71 -13.68
CA LYS A 285 -16.01 -14.75 -13.30
C LYS A 285 -17.34 -14.19 -12.81
N ARG A 286 -17.41 -12.91 -12.47
CA ARG A 286 -18.65 -12.21 -12.10
C ARG A 286 -19.48 -11.95 -13.35
N GLY A 287 -20.47 -12.78 -13.60
CA GLY A 287 -21.39 -12.63 -14.73
C GLY A 287 -21.29 -13.77 -15.76
N ALA A 288 -20.53 -14.82 -15.47
CA ALA A 288 -20.56 -16.07 -16.22
C ALA A 288 -21.70 -17.00 -15.76
#